data_4fdaf3b4e05d4ebb60608aba23dea9dc
#
_entry.id   4fdaf3b4e05d4ebb60608aba23dea9dc
#
_cell.length_a   1.000
_cell.length_b   1.000
_cell.length_c   1.000
_cell.angle_alpha   90.00
_cell.angle_beta   90.00
_cell.angle_gamma   90.00
#
_symmetry.space_group_name_H-M   'P 1'
#
loop_
_entity.id
_entity.type
_entity.pdbx_description
1 polymer ?
#
loop_
_entity_poly.entity_id
_entity_poly.type
_entity_poly.pdbx_seq_one_letter_code
_entity_poly.pdbx_strand_id
1 'polypeptide(L)'
;MINQRLLLTILVMLLLVTSVQGQDKESQLKAIRKAYAEAKKDMADNGKDGLPRMDIKISVNDGTEVSEDFVINDEGEVCIYFKRIRQQADTDLFDPHCYFIIEKWGANGHSSYREMLFDPFDNHLMFSFMHAETHAGFVIESRYYYDAEGRLIDQKHKTGDGESSSVQNHTWSSSEGDLQKAKDYQKVFDGLMSHKDLSAGSPVAVQTADKATILKQIRAIYAEAKQKVDKDAKSEVPRNITIEIHDQEDMELPASKMVVKFWFDYVVNGTEPTPRCYFISTTCDLGDHHVYSEYLPDPKTSRLIFCFSQQPQNDGSALEWRYYFDDSGRCVEVKGTDSKAGPGFADAPMADFYLALFQTLVSS
;
A
#
# COMPACT_ATOMS: atom_id res chain seq x y z
N MET A 1 52.25 30.57 13.27
CA MET A 1 52.20 30.77 11.79
C MET A 1 51.81 29.45 11.16
N ILE A 2 50.62 29.35 10.66
CA ILE A 2 50.15 28.15 9.94
C ILE A 2 50.92 28.09 8.62
N ASN A 3 51.55 26.95 8.36
CA ASN A 3 52.40 26.76 7.20
C ASN A 3 51.58 26.88 5.91
N GLN A 4 51.88 27.87 5.09
CA GLN A 4 51.17 28.17 3.82
C GLN A 4 51.06 26.95 2.90
N ARG A 5 52.07 26.04 2.95
CA ARG A 5 52.04 24.78 2.20
C ARG A 5 50.97 23.81 2.71
N LEU A 6 50.74 23.76 4.05
CA LEU A 6 49.70 22.94 4.64
C LEU A 6 48.28 23.42 4.22
N LEU A 7 48.09 24.73 4.21
CA LEU A 7 46.82 25.34 3.81
C LEU A 7 46.52 25.07 2.33
N LEU A 8 47.52 25.15 1.46
CA LEU A 8 47.39 24.85 0.04
C LEU A 8 47.07 23.37 -0.20
N THR A 9 47.71 22.46 0.54
CA THR A 9 47.45 21.01 0.44
C THR A 9 46.03 20.68 0.88
N ILE A 10 45.55 21.27 1.97
CA ILE A 10 44.16 21.08 2.43
C ILE A 10 43.16 21.63 1.40
N LEU A 11 43.41 22.77 0.79
CA LEU A 11 42.57 23.36 -0.22
C LEU A 11 42.50 22.50 -1.49
N VAL A 12 43.62 21.95 -1.94
CA VAL A 12 43.72 21.05 -3.09
C VAL A 12 43.01 19.73 -2.78
N MET A 13 43.13 19.16 -1.59
CA MET A 13 42.39 17.96 -1.18
C MET A 13 40.89 18.22 -1.12
N LEU A 14 40.43 19.35 -0.59
CA LEU A 14 39.03 19.74 -0.58
C LEU A 14 38.46 19.88 -2.01
N LEU A 15 39.23 20.49 -2.92
CA LEU A 15 38.81 20.64 -4.33
C LEU A 15 38.75 19.28 -5.06
N LEU A 16 39.67 18.36 -4.74
CA LEU A 16 39.63 17.00 -5.31
C LEU A 16 38.45 16.19 -4.80
N VAL A 17 38.14 16.26 -3.50
CA VAL A 17 36.98 15.58 -2.92
C VAL A 17 35.67 16.10 -3.51
N THR A 18 35.52 17.41 -3.67
CA THR A 18 34.30 17.99 -4.29
C THR A 18 34.15 17.65 -5.77
N SER A 19 35.25 17.52 -6.52
CA SER A 19 35.23 17.13 -7.93
C SER A 19 34.88 15.66 -8.12
N VAL A 20 35.34 14.77 -7.24
CA VAL A 20 35.00 13.33 -7.26
C VAL A 20 33.52 13.12 -6.90
N GLN A 21 33.01 13.81 -5.89
CA GLN A 21 31.58 13.74 -5.54
C GLN A 21 30.68 14.29 -6.66
N GLY A 22 31.07 15.34 -7.36
CA GLY A 22 30.31 15.87 -8.47
C GLY A 22 30.27 14.95 -9.70
N GLN A 23 31.36 14.23 -9.98
CA GLN A 23 31.41 13.22 -11.05
C GLN A 23 30.55 12.01 -10.73
N ASP A 24 30.52 11.58 -9.48
CA ASP A 24 29.69 10.47 -9.04
C ASP A 24 28.21 10.83 -9.12
N LYS A 25 27.80 11.99 -8.63
CA LYS A 25 26.42 12.50 -8.74
C LYS A 25 25.92 12.53 -10.20
N GLU A 26 26.69 13.10 -11.13
CA GLU A 26 26.29 13.20 -12.54
C GLU A 26 26.14 11.81 -13.18
N SER A 27 27.02 10.87 -12.83
CA SER A 27 26.95 9.47 -13.29
C SER A 27 25.69 8.78 -12.77
N GLN A 28 25.37 8.94 -11.49
CA GLN A 28 24.15 8.40 -10.87
C GLN A 28 22.90 8.97 -11.52
N LEU A 29 22.80 10.28 -11.70
CA LEU A 29 21.67 10.93 -12.36
C LEU A 29 21.49 10.43 -13.80
N LYS A 30 22.58 10.22 -14.54
CA LYS A 30 22.52 9.67 -15.89
C LYS A 30 22.01 8.24 -15.89
N ALA A 31 22.44 7.40 -14.95
CA ALA A 31 21.98 6.02 -14.80
C ALA A 31 20.49 5.96 -14.46
N ILE A 32 20.03 6.77 -13.52
CA ILE A 32 18.61 6.86 -13.13
C ILE A 32 17.74 7.31 -14.31
N ARG A 33 18.14 8.36 -15.03
CA ARG A 33 17.40 8.85 -16.22
C ARG A 33 17.33 7.79 -17.31
N LYS A 34 18.41 7.02 -17.50
CA LYS A 34 18.43 5.90 -18.46
C LYS A 34 17.46 4.80 -18.03
N ALA A 35 17.51 4.36 -16.77
CA ALA A 35 16.60 3.34 -16.23
C ALA A 35 15.13 3.77 -16.35
N TYR A 36 14.83 5.03 -16.05
CA TYR A 36 13.49 5.59 -16.22
C TYR A 36 13.02 5.57 -17.67
N ALA A 37 13.88 5.98 -18.61
CA ALA A 37 13.54 5.94 -20.05
C ALA A 37 13.34 4.52 -20.56
N GLU A 38 14.13 3.55 -20.08
CA GLU A 38 13.96 2.13 -20.39
C GLU A 38 12.63 1.59 -19.83
N ALA A 39 12.28 1.88 -18.57
CA ALA A 39 11.01 1.47 -17.99
C ALA A 39 9.81 2.05 -18.78
N LYS A 40 9.85 3.33 -19.14
CA LYS A 40 8.80 3.96 -19.95
C LYS A 40 8.71 3.33 -21.35
N LYS A 41 9.82 2.97 -21.95
CA LYS A 41 9.85 2.28 -23.24
C LYS A 41 9.27 0.87 -23.12
N ASP A 42 9.67 0.11 -22.12
CA ASP A 42 9.14 -1.24 -21.89
C ASP A 42 7.60 -1.22 -21.76
N MET A 43 7.06 -0.25 -21.03
CA MET A 43 5.60 -0.06 -20.88
C MET A 43 4.94 0.34 -22.23
N ALA A 44 5.58 1.16 -23.04
CA ALA A 44 5.05 1.58 -24.33
C ALA A 44 5.07 0.45 -25.36
N ASP A 45 6.17 -0.32 -25.42
CA ASP A 45 6.38 -1.39 -26.40
C ASP A 45 5.49 -2.63 -26.12
N ASN A 46 5.27 -2.94 -24.84
CA ASN A 46 4.48 -4.11 -24.42
C ASN A 46 2.99 -3.80 -24.24
N GLY A 47 2.60 -2.54 -24.27
CA GLY A 47 1.23 -2.11 -24.01
C GLY A 47 0.79 -2.39 -22.57
N LYS A 48 -0.50 -2.17 -22.31
CA LYS A 48 -1.05 -2.37 -20.97
C LYS A 48 -1.10 -3.84 -20.55
N ASP A 49 -1.15 -4.77 -21.49
CA ASP A 49 -1.43 -6.19 -21.24
C ASP A 49 -0.17 -7.09 -21.38
N GLY A 50 0.99 -6.50 -21.71
CA GLY A 50 2.23 -7.25 -22.00
C GLY A 50 3.23 -7.31 -20.85
N LEU A 51 3.01 -6.59 -19.74
CA LEU A 51 3.88 -6.60 -18.57
C LEU A 51 3.09 -7.06 -17.32
N PRO A 52 3.71 -7.88 -16.47
CA PRO A 52 3.11 -8.21 -15.18
C PRO A 52 2.79 -6.93 -14.40
N ARG A 53 1.53 -6.76 -14.00
CA ARG A 53 1.11 -5.60 -13.24
C ARG A 53 -0.06 -5.93 -12.32
N MET A 54 -0.22 -5.10 -11.31
CA MET A 54 -1.34 -5.09 -10.39
C MET A 54 -2.06 -3.74 -10.53
N ASP A 55 -3.34 -3.76 -10.84
CA ASP A 55 -4.17 -2.56 -10.90
C ASP A 55 -5.00 -2.46 -9.61
N ILE A 56 -4.86 -1.35 -8.91
CA ILE A 56 -5.55 -1.07 -7.65
C ILE A 56 -6.44 0.15 -7.87
N LYS A 57 -7.74 0.00 -7.67
CA LYS A 57 -8.69 1.11 -7.63
C LYS A 57 -9.09 1.37 -6.20
N ILE A 58 -9.10 2.64 -5.82
CA ILE A 58 -9.40 3.09 -4.47
C ILE A 58 -10.54 4.07 -4.54
N SER A 59 -11.61 3.83 -3.78
CA SER A 59 -12.72 4.77 -3.62
C SER A 59 -12.88 5.07 -2.14
N VAL A 60 -12.79 6.33 -1.78
CA VAL A 60 -12.93 6.82 -0.40
C VAL A 60 -14.25 7.54 -0.24
N ASN A 61 -15.09 7.05 0.67
CA ASN A 61 -16.33 7.70 1.09
C ASN A 61 -16.15 8.06 2.57
N ASP A 62 -16.02 9.33 2.89
CA ASP A 62 -15.75 9.78 4.25
C ASP A 62 -17.00 10.01 5.10
N GLY A 63 -18.18 9.85 4.51
CA GLY A 63 -19.48 10.05 5.16
C GLY A 63 -19.83 11.51 5.41
N THR A 64 -19.17 12.44 4.75
CA THR A 64 -19.53 13.85 4.82
C THR A 64 -20.75 14.10 3.93
N GLU A 65 -21.86 14.63 4.53
CA GLU A 65 -22.93 15.19 3.72
C GLU A 65 -22.40 16.43 3.01
N VAL A 66 -22.38 16.36 1.71
CA VAL A 66 -21.93 17.47 0.89
C VAL A 66 -23.15 18.28 0.49
N SER A 67 -23.06 19.60 0.61
CA SER A 67 -24.02 20.50 -0.06
C SER A 67 -24.07 20.16 -1.55
N GLU A 68 -25.20 20.36 -2.21
CA GLU A 68 -25.49 19.93 -3.60
C GLU A 68 -24.38 20.22 -4.65
N ASP A 69 -23.36 20.99 -4.29
CA ASP A 69 -22.25 21.41 -5.15
C ASP A 69 -20.91 20.70 -4.89
N PHE A 70 -20.81 19.80 -3.90
CA PHE A 70 -19.54 19.13 -3.53
C PHE A 70 -19.75 17.65 -3.17
N VAL A 71 -19.45 16.76 -4.06
CA VAL A 71 -19.36 15.32 -3.79
C VAL A 71 -17.88 15.00 -3.55
N ILE A 72 -17.51 14.68 -2.31
CA ILE A 72 -16.17 14.17 -2.00
C ILE A 72 -16.14 12.69 -2.30
N ASN A 73 -16.04 12.34 -3.56
CA ASN A 73 -15.61 11.02 -3.98
C ASN A 73 -14.15 11.14 -4.39
N ASP A 74 -13.25 10.82 -3.47
CA ASP A 74 -11.85 10.68 -3.81
C ASP A 74 -11.65 9.32 -4.49
N GLU A 75 -11.25 9.36 -5.75
CA GLU A 75 -10.94 8.16 -6.52
C GLU A 75 -9.46 8.15 -6.86
N GLY A 76 -8.84 7.00 -6.62
CA GLY A 76 -7.45 6.76 -6.94
C GLY A 76 -7.27 5.51 -7.80
N GLU A 77 -6.31 5.56 -8.70
CA GLU A 77 -5.82 4.42 -9.45
C GLU A 77 -4.32 4.26 -9.18
N VAL A 78 -3.90 3.07 -8.78
CA VAL A 78 -2.49 2.73 -8.63
C VAL A 78 -2.19 1.51 -9.49
N CYS A 79 -1.26 1.66 -10.42
CA CYS A 79 -0.74 0.56 -11.22
C CYS A 79 0.67 0.22 -10.74
N ILE A 80 0.88 -1.00 -10.26
CA ILE A 80 2.17 -1.50 -9.82
C ILE A 80 2.68 -2.47 -10.88
N TYR A 81 3.78 -2.10 -11.55
CA TYR A 81 4.48 -2.96 -12.49
C TYR A 81 5.60 -3.69 -11.76
N PHE A 82 5.72 -5.00 -11.98
CA PHE A 82 6.71 -5.82 -11.33
C PHE A 82 7.44 -6.74 -12.31
N LYS A 83 8.64 -7.18 -11.94
CA LYS A 83 9.44 -8.16 -12.68
C LYS A 83 9.63 -9.39 -11.81
N ARG A 84 9.59 -10.56 -12.43
CA ARG A 84 9.92 -11.82 -11.77
C ARG A 84 11.41 -12.04 -11.90
N ILE A 85 12.12 -12.01 -10.79
CA ILE A 85 13.55 -12.29 -10.74
C ILE A 85 13.76 -13.72 -10.28
N ARG A 86 14.45 -14.52 -11.08
CA ARG A 86 14.76 -15.90 -10.73
C ARG A 86 15.70 -15.92 -9.54
N GLN A 87 15.30 -16.56 -8.44
CA GLN A 87 16.11 -16.61 -7.21
C GLN A 87 17.42 -17.42 -7.38
N GLN A 88 17.36 -18.52 -8.13
CA GLN A 88 18.53 -19.35 -8.42
C GLN A 88 18.44 -19.93 -9.84
N ALA A 89 19.58 -20.13 -10.48
CA ALA A 89 19.64 -20.61 -11.88
C ALA A 89 18.93 -21.98 -12.10
N ASP A 90 18.88 -22.81 -11.07
CA ASP A 90 18.38 -24.19 -11.14
C ASP A 90 16.97 -24.39 -10.51
N THR A 91 16.30 -23.29 -10.10
CA THR A 91 14.96 -23.36 -9.52
C THR A 91 13.97 -22.60 -10.40
N ASP A 92 12.72 -23.08 -10.46
CA ASP A 92 11.62 -22.36 -11.10
C ASP A 92 10.96 -21.35 -10.10
N LEU A 93 11.66 -21.02 -9.02
CA LEU A 93 11.21 -20.04 -8.04
C LEU A 93 11.59 -18.63 -8.53
N PHE A 94 10.57 -17.80 -8.69
CA PHE A 94 10.68 -16.41 -9.06
C PHE A 94 10.22 -15.54 -7.87
N ASP A 95 10.97 -14.47 -7.64
CA ASP A 95 10.63 -13.46 -6.66
C ASP A 95 10.09 -12.22 -7.38
N PRO A 96 8.85 -11.81 -7.15
CA PRO A 96 8.29 -10.62 -7.77
C PRO A 96 8.89 -9.36 -7.14
N HIS A 97 9.46 -8.48 -7.97
CA HIS A 97 10.03 -7.21 -7.53
C HIS A 97 9.30 -6.04 -8.19
N CYS A 98 8.76 -5.15 -7.40
CA CYS A 98 8.19 -3.91 -7.88
C CYS A 98 9.30 -3.07 -8.53
N TYR A 99 9.10 -2.59 -9.77
CA TYR A 99 10.08 -1.73 -10.42
C TYR A 99 9.50 -0.39 -10.88
N PHE A 100 8.18 -0.28 -11.03
CA PHE A 100 7.55 0.97 -11.43
C PHE A 100 6.13 1.08 -10.89
N ILE A 101 5.78 2.25 -10.37
CA ILE A 101 4.42 2.54 -9.90
C ILE A 101 3.91 3.78 -10.62
N ILE A 102 2.66 3.72 -11.05
CA ILE A 102 1.88 4.87 -11.52
C ILE A 102 0.71 5.06 -10.57
N GLU A 103 0.58 6.26 -10.03
CA GLU A 103 -0.52 6.67 -9.17
C GLU A 103 -1.27 7.82 -9.81
N LYS A 104 -2.59 7.78 -9.77
CA LYS A 104 -3.49 8.87 -10.18
C LYS A 104 -4.50 9.10 -9.09
N TRP A 105 -4.71 10.33 -8.72
CA TRP A 105 -5.77 10.75 -7.81
C TRP A 105 -6.56 11.89 -8.40
N GLY A 106 -7.87 11.84 -8.19
CA GLY A 106 -8.79 12.92 -8.49
C GLY A 106 -9.68 13.19 -7.28
N ALA A 107 -9.69 14.45 -6.82
CA ALA A 107 -10.51 14.89 -5.71
C ALA A 107 -10.93 16.34 -5.93
N ASN A 108 -12.22 16.64 -5.86
CA ASN A 108 -12.73 18.03 -5.81
C ASN A 108 -12.14 19.01 -6.84
N GLY A 109 -11.96 18.55 -8.10
CA GLY A 109 -11.37 19.37 -9.16
C GLY A 109 -9.84 19.50 -9.08
N HIS A 110 -9.20 18.77 -8.18
CA HIS A 110 -7.76 18.56 -8.15
C HIS A 110 -7.43 17.24 -8.82
N SER A 111 -6.35 17.20 -9.58
CA SER A 111 -5.81 15.96 -10.10
C SER A 111 -4.34 15.86 -9.77
N SER A 112 -3.90 14.67 -9.42
CA SER A 112 -2.48 14.38 -9.26
C SER A 112 -2.10 13.10 -10.00
N TYR A 113 -0.90 13.11 -10.53
CA TYR A 113 -0.28 12.00 -11.21
C TYR A 113 1.12 11.82 -10.68
N ARG A 114 1.49 10.61 -10.30
CA ARG A 114 2.82 10.31 -9.79
C ARG A 114 3.38 9.07 -10.46
N GLU A 115 4.69 9.09 -10.69
CA GLU A 115 5.47 7.95 -11.16
C GLU A 115 6.61 7.71 -10.18
N MET A 116 6.86 6.45 -9.84
CA MET A 116 7.95 6.02 -8.97
C MET A 116 8.72 4.91 -9.65
N LEU A 117 10.04 5.06 -9.76
CA LEU A 117 10.95 4.07 -10.31
C LEU A 117 11.77 3.47 -9.18
N PHE A 118 11.79 2.14 -9.11
CA PHE A 118 12.56 1.39 -8.13
C PHE A 118 13.68 0.61 -8.80
N ASP A 119 14.75 0.39 -8.07
CA ASP A 119 15.75 -0.60 -8.47
C ASP A 119 15.13 -2.00 -8.36
N PRO A 120 15.15 -2.79 -9.44
CA PRO A 120 14.51 -4.10 -9.44
C PRO A 120 15.23 -5.17 -8.60
N PHE A 121 16.45 -4.90 -8.09
CA PHE A 121 17.23 -5.88 -7.33
C PHE A 121 17.12 -5.68 -5.82
N ASP A 122 17.15 -4.44 -5.35
CA ASP A 122 17.13 -4.13 -3.92
C ASP A 122 15.92 -3.28 -3.50
N ASN A 123 14.99 -3.01 -4.44
CA ASN A 123 13.73 -2.31 -4.19
C ASN A 123 13.85 -0.87 -3.63
N HIS A 124 15.02 -0.21 -3.71
CA HIS A 124 15.08 1.19 -3.30
C HIS A 124 14.45 2.13 -4.33
N LEU A 125 13.83 3.20 -3.87
CA LEU A 125 13.31 4.26 -4.73
C LEU A 125 14.48 5.02 -5.37
N MET A 126 14.56 5.01 -6.70
CA MET A 126 15.57 5.73 -7.48
C MET A 126 15.08 7.10 -7.93
N PHE A 127 13.78 7.20 -8.28
CA PHE A 127 13.21 8.40 -8.87
C PHE A 127 11.72 8.52 -8.55
N SER A 128 11.28 9.73 -8.27
CA SER A 128 9.86 10.09 -8.20
C SER A 128 9.57 11.31 -9.06
N PHE A 129 8.48 11.25 -9.81
CA PHE A 129 7.89 12.36 -10.53
C PHE A 129 6.47 12.57 -10.05
N MET A 130 6.11 13.81 -9.77
CA MET A 130 4.74 14.21 -9.46
C MET A 130 4.32 15.35 -10.38
N HIS A 131 3.10 15.26 -10.88
CA HIS A 131 2.38 16.32 -11.55
C HIS A 131 1.05 16.51 -10.82
N ALA A 132 0.74 17.71 -10.41
CA ALA A 132 -0.53 18.04 -9.79
C ALA A 132 -1.12 19.30 -10.45
N GLU A 133 -2.42 19.27 -10.67
CA GLU A 133 -3.19 20.41 -11.12
C GLU A 133 -4.16 20.84 -10.02
N THR A 134 -4.09 22.08 -9.62
CA THR A 134 -4.97 22.66 -8.60
C THR A 134 -6.29 23.11 -9.24
N HIS A 135 -7.33 23.28 -8.41
CA HIS A 135 -8.63 23.81 -8.85
C HIS A 135 -8.54 25.17 -9.60
N ALA A 136 -7.53 25.97 -9.30
CA ALA A 136 -7.28 27.23 -9.98
C ALA A 136 -6.50 27.07 -11.31
N GLY A 137 -6.22 25.84 -11.76
CA GLY A 137 -5.46 25.54 -12.98
C GLY A 137 -3.95 25.73 -12.83
N PHE A 138 -3.43 25.86 -11.60
CA PHE A 138 -1.98 25.88 -11.40
C PHE A 138 -1.42 24.48 -11.52
N VAL A 139 -0.39 24.34 -12.34
CA VAL A 139 0.34 23.09 -12.52
C VAL A 139 1.62 23.11 -11.70
N ILE A 140 1.85 22.04 -10.96
CA ILE A 140 3.06 21.81 -10.17
C ILE A 140 3.69 20.50 -10.65
N GLU A 141 4.97 20.54 -11.02
CA GLU A 141 5.75 19.35 -11.30
C GLU A 141 6.92 19.25 -10.33
N SER A 142 7.16 18.09 -9.78
CA SER A 142 8.30 17.79 -8.91
C SER A 142 9.02 16.53 -9.39
N ARG A 143 10.35 16.55 -9.35
CA ARG A 143 11.20 15.40 -9.66
C ARG A 143 12.23 15.25 -8.56
N TYR A 144 12.33 14.07 -8.00
CA TYR A 144 13.27 13.72 -6.95
C TYR A 144 14.11 12.53 -7.39
N TYR A 145 15.40 12.60 -7.15
CA TYR A 145 16.37 11.55 -7.47
C TYR A 145 17.06 11.09 -6.20
N TYR A 146 17.14 9.79 -5.98
CA TYR A 146 17.66 9.20 -4.75
C TYR A 146 18.83 8.25 -5.06
N ASP A 147 19.76 8.13 -4.11
CA ASP A 147 20.80 7.11 -4.14
C ASP A 147 20.32 5.77 -3.54
N ALA A 148 21.20 4.76 -3.54
CA ALA A 148 20.88 3.43 -3.01
C ALA A 148 20.57 3.42 -1.51
N GLU A 149 21.03 4.42 -0.76
CA GLU A 149 20.70 4.58 0.67
C GLU A 149 19.41 5.39 0.92
N GLY A 150 18.72 5.79 -0.16
CA GLY A 150 17.49 6.58 -0.10
C GLY A 150 17.71 8.06 0.22
N ARG A 151 18.93 8.57 0.05
CA ARG A 151 19.25 9.99 0.24
C ARG A 151 18.95 10.76 -1.05
N LEU A 152 18.36 11.94 -0.89
CA LEU A 152 18.08 12.84 -2.02
C LEU A 152 19.39 13.36 -2.63
N ILE A 153 19.66 13.05 -3.91
CA ILE A 153 20.82 13.51 -4.65
C ILE A 153 20.53 14.71 -5.57
N ASP A 154 19.29 14.82 -6.03
CA ASP A 154 18.86 15.94 -6.87
C ASP A 154 17.35 16.16 -6.80
N GLN A 155 16.91 17.40 -7.00
CA GLN A 155 15.49 17.73 -7.10
C GLN A 155 15.26 18.82 -8.12
N LYS A 156 14.09 18.79 -8.77
CA LYS A 156 13.63 19.82 -9.69
C LYS A 156 12.17 20.10 -9.46
N HIS A 157 11.81 21.37 -9.43
CA HIS A 157 10.42 21.82 -9.34
C HIS A 157 10.12 22.73 -10.52
N LYS A 158 8.91 22.61 -11.05
CA LYS A 158 8.37 23.50 -12.06
C LYS A 158 6.98 23.92 -11.61
N THR A 159 6.74 25.22 -11.58
CA THR A 159 5.40 25.81 -11.45
C THR A 159 5.05 26.51 -12.75
N GLY A 160 3.78 26.89 -12.96
CA GLY A 160 3.31 27.49 -14.23
C GLY A 160 4.19 28.59 -14.81
N ASP A 161 5.03 29.25 -13.99
CA ASP A 161 5.87 30.39 -14.37
C ASP A 161 7.35 30.03 -14.66
N GLY A 162 7.76 28.77 -14.59
CA GLY A 162 9.12 28.33 -14.90
C GLY A 162 9.73 27.27 -13.98
N GLU A 163 10.92 26.76 -14.35
CA GLU A 163 11.67 25.82 -13.48
C GLU A 163 12.36 26.61 -12.34
N SER A 164 12.11 26.20 -11.11
CA SER A 164 12.82 26.68 -9.92
C SER A 164 13.60 25.54 -9.28
N SER A 165 14.87 25.77 -8.98
CA SER A 165 15.70 24.88 -8.18
C SER A 165 15.63 25.19 -6.67
N SER A 166 14.87 26.23 -6.29
CA SER A 166 14.70 26.61 -4.88
C SER A 166 13.57 25.84 -4.24
N VAL A 167 13.88 25.22 -3.10
CA VAL A 167 12.97 24.53 -2.21
C VAL A 167 11.97 25.53 -1.63
N GLN A 168 10.87 25.76 -2.32
CA GLN A 168 9.65 26.18 -1.63
C GLN A 168 8.93 24.88 -1.25
N ASN A 169 8.83 24.63 0.05
CA ASN A 169 8.04 23.53 0.61
C ASN A 169 6.58 23.74 0.21
N HIS A 170 6.22 23.24 -0.96
CA HIS A 170 4.81 23.11 -1.30
C HIS A 170 4.30 21.89 -0.52
N THR A 171 3.22 22.08 0.22
CA THR A 171 2.59 21.07 1.08
C THR A 171 2.12 19.81 0.33
N TRP A 172 2.18 19.79 -0.99
CA TRP A 172 1.68 18.73 -1.87
C TRP A 172 2.69 17.63 -2.19
N SER A 173 3.97 17.88 -2.08
CA SER A 173 5.02 16.88 -2.31
C SER A 173 6.30 17.32 -1.63
N SER A 174 6.88 16.42 -0.85
CA SER A 174 8.23 16.52 -0.34
C SER A 174 9.00 15.26 -0.70
N SER A 175 10.33 15.35 -0.75
CA SER A 175 11.17 14.18 -1.01
C SER A 175 10.98 13.09 0.05
N GLU A 176 10.78 13.48 1.32
CA GLU A 176 10.49 12.56 2.41
C GLU A 176 9.10 11.93 2.29
N GLY A 177 8.10 12.71 1.88
CA GLY A 177 6.73 12.22 1.64
C GLY A 177 6.69 11.20 0.51
N ASP A 178 7.38 11.46 -0.60
CA ASP A 178 7.47 10.52 -1.71
C ASP A 178 8.22 9.24 -1.33
N LEU A 179 9.31 9.36 -0.55
CA LEU A 179 10.05 8.21 -0.05
C LEU A 179 9.19 7.35 0.92
N GLN A 180 8.39 7.99 1.78
CA GLN A 180 7.49 7.26 2.67
C GLN A 180 6.39 6.57 1.89
N LYS A 181 5.75 7.26 0.94
CA LYS A 181 4.71 6.69 0.07
C LYS A 181 5.24 5.52 -0.76
N ALA A 182 6.46 5.61 -1.29
CA ALA A 182 7.12 4.51 -1.99
C ALA A 182 7.26 3.26 -1.10
N LYS A 183 7.71 3.44 0.15
CA LYS A 183 7.82 2.35 1.12
C LYS A 183 6.47 1.73 1.46
N ASP A 184 5.43 2.54 1.53
CA ASP A 184 4.08 2.05 1.85
C ASP A 184 3.50 1.25 0.68
N TYR A 185 3.69 1.69 -0.57
CA TYR A 185 3.31 0.89 -1.74
C TYR A 185 4.11 -0.42 -1.86
N GLN A 186 5.39 -0.40 -1.54
CA GLN A 186 6.17 -1.64 -1.48
C GLN A 186 5.63 -2.62 -0.45
N LYS A 187 5.29 -2.15 0.76
CA LYS A 187 4.66 -3.01 1.78
C LYS A 187 3.32 -3.58 1.29
N VAL A 188 2.51 -2.76 0.59
CA VAL A 188 1.25 -3.23 -0.02
C VAL A 188 1.53 -4.30 -1.05
N PHE A 189 2.47 -4.09 -1.96
CA PHE A 189 2.87 -5.05 -2.98
C PHE A 189 3.38 -6.35 -2.37
N ASP A 190 4.35 -6.28 -1.44
CA ASP A 190 4.93 -7.44 -0.77
C ASP A 190 3.87 -8.22 0.02
N GLY A 191 2.97 -7.52 0.71
CA GLY A 191 1.84 -8.11 1.42
C GLY A 191 0.92 -8.87 0.47
N LEU A 192 0.54 -8.30 -0.66
CA LEU A 192 -0.33 -8.93 -1.65
C LEU A 192 0.36 -10.12 -2.33
N MET A 193 1.67 -10.02 -2.62
CA MET A 193 2.42 -11.11 -3.26
C MET A 193 2.71 -12.27 -2.30
N SER A 194 2.96 -12.01 -1.02
CA SER A 194 3.19 -13.07 -0.03
C SER A 194 1.95 -13.93 0.25
N HIS A 195 0.75 -13.48 -0.14
CA HIS A 195 -0.47 -14.27 -0.01
C HIS A 195 -0.54 -15.48 -0.93
N LYS A 196 0.16 -15.48 -2.04
CA LYS A 196 0.20 -16.61 -2.97
C LYS A 196 0.85 -17.86 -2.32
N ASP A 197 1.65 -17.67 -1.27
CA ASP A 197 2.40 -18.75 -0.59
C ASP A 197 1.79 -19.20 0.76
N LEU A 198 0.65 -18.63 1.20
CA LEU A 198 0.07 -18.91 2.53
C LEU A 198 -0.65 -20.27 2.64
N SER A 199 -0.08 -21.32 2.09
CA SER A 199 -0.51 -22.70 2.39
C SER A 199 0.01 -23.24 3.74
N ALA A 200 0.67 -22.43 4.56
CA ALA A 200 1.39 -22.86 5.75
C ALA A 200 0.63 -22.60 7.05
N GLY A 201 0.03 -23.66 7.57
CA GLY A 201 -0.18 -23.87 9.00
C GLY A 201 -1.33 -23.09 9.67
N SER A 202 -2.41 -23.81 10.01
CA SER A 202 -3.45 -23.26 10.89
C SER A 202 -2.88 -22.87 12.25
N PRO A 203 -3.22 -21.69 12.81
CA PRO A 203 -2.79 -21.29 14.13
C PRO A 203 -3.31 -22.27 15.19
N VAL A 204 -2.44 -22.74 16.07
CA VAL A 204 -2.81 -23.61 17.18
C VAL A 204 -3.41 -22.77 18.29
N ALA A 205 -4.69 -23.02 18.62
CA ALA A 205 -5.36 -22.35 19.73
C ALA A 205 -4.68 -22.66 21.07
N VAL A 206 -4.34 -21.62 21.81
CA VAL A 206 -3.77 -21.73 23.15
C VAL A 206 -4.91 -21.72 24.18
N GLN A 207 -4.89 -22.64 25.15
CA GLN A 207 -5.86 -22.62 26.23
C GLN A 207 -5.51 -21.51 27.23
N THR A 208 -6.43 -20.59 27.45
CA THR A 208 -6.31 -19.51 28.44
C THR A 208 -7.35 -19.73 29.57
N ALA A 209 -7.01 -19.36 30.80
CA ALA A 209 -7.89 -19.50 31.95
C ALA A 209 -9.20 -18.69 31.82
N ASP A 210 -9.24 -17.68 30.96
CA ASP A 210 -10.35 -16.73 30.79
C ASP A 210 -11.04 -16.81 29.41
N LYS A 211 -10.83 -17.92 28.70
CA LYS A 211 -11.33 -18.13 27.33
C LYS A 211 -12.81 -17.77 27.16
N ALA A 212 -13.68 -18.22 28.08
CA ALA A 212 -15.12 -17.99 27.96
C ALA A 212 -15.49 -16.49 28.01
N THR A 213 -14.81 -15.72 28.85
CA THR A 213 -14.98 -14.28 28.97
C THR A 213 -14.51 -13.56 27.71
N ILE A 214 -13.33 -13.88 27.21
CA ILE A 214 -12.76 -13.35 25.97
C ILE A 214 -13.73 -13.58 24.80
N LEU A 215 -14.18 -14.82 24.61
CA LEU A 215 -15.10 -15.16 23.51
C LEU A 215 -16.45 -14.42 23.63
N LYS A 216 -16.97 -14.22 24.85
CA LYS A 216 -18.20 -13.46 25.06
C LYS A 216 -18.02 -11.99 24.67
N GLN A 217 -16.90 -11.39 25.06
CA GLN A 217 -16.58 -9.99 24.72
C GLN A 217 -16.42 -9.81 23.20
N ILE A 218 -15.63 -10.66 22.55
CA ILE A 218 -15.42 -10.60 21.10
C ILE A 218 -16.74 -10.73 20.34
N ARG A 219 -17.62 -11.67 20.72
CA ARG A 219 -18.94 -11.83 20.09
C ARG A 219 -19.82 -10.60 20.27
N ALA A 220 -19.77 -9.93 21.39
CA ALA A 220 -20.52 -8.70 21.62
C ALA A 220 -20.00 -7.56 20.72
N ILE A 221 -18.69 -7.35 20.65
CA ILE A 221 -18.05 -6.35 19.79
C ILE A 221 -18.35 -6.64 18.30
N TYR A 222 -18.28 -7.92 17.89
CA TYR A 222 -18.61 -8.33 16.52
C TYR A 222 -20.07 -8.03 16.16
N ALA A 223 -21.01 -8.35 17.04
CA ALA A 223 -22.43 -8.08 16.81
C ALA A 223 -22.71 -6.56 16.67
N GLU A 224 -22.09 -5.75 17.52
CA GLU A 224 -22.16 -4.29 17.44
C GLU A 224 -21.57 -3.75 16.11
N ALA A 225 -20.40 -4.23 15.75
CA ALA A 225 -19.75 -3.84 14.48
C ALA A 225 -20.60 -4.22 13.27
N LYS A 226 -21.20 -5.41 13.24
CA LYS A 226 -22.10 -5.83 12.14
C LYS A 226 -23.34 -4.95 12.05
N GLN A 227 -23.99 -4.64 13.18
CA GLN A 227 -25.14 -3.71 13.18
C GLN A 227 -24.77 -2.35 12.61
N LYS A 228 -23.56 -1.87 12.95
CA LYS A 228 -23.06 -0.60 12.45
C LYS A 228 -22.77 -0.66 10.95
N VAL A 229 -22.11 -1.70 10.46
CA VAL A 229 -21.89 -1.94 9.03
C VAL A 229 -23.23 -1.96 8.27
N ASP A 230 -24.23 -2.69 8.79
CA ASP A 230 -25.56 -2.78 8.18
C ASP A 230 -26.29 -1.42 8.13
N LYS A 231 -26.06 -0.58 9.13
CA LYS A 231 -26.60 0.79 9.17
C LYS A 231 -25.87 1.68 8.15
N ASP A 232 -24.54 1.66 8.17
CA ASP A 232 -23.72 2.49 7.31
C ASP A 232 -23.88 2.11 5.82
N ALA A 233 -24.04 0.81 5.52
CA ALA A 233 -24.29 0.32 4.16
C ALA A 233 -25.64 0.80 3.57
N LYS A 234 -26.60 1.17 4.42
CA LYS A 234 -27.91 1.72 4.03
C LYS A 234 -27.94 3.24 4.07
N SER A 235 -26.88 3.87 4.51
CA SER A 235 -26.74 5.33 4.53
C SER A 235 -26.57 5.84 3.11
N GLU A 236 -27.13 7.00 2.81
CA GLU A 236 -26.87 7.71 1.54
C GLU A 236 -25.40 8.13 1.44
N VAL A 237 -24.73 8.26 2.57
CA VAL A 237 -23.32 8.65 2.69
C VAL A 237 -22.59 7.65 3.59
N PRO A 238 -22.25 6.47 3.09
CA PRO A 238 -21.54 5.46 3.87
C PRO A 238 -20.11 5.88 4.17
N ARG A 239 -19.62 5.52 5.36
CA ARG A 239 -18.21 5.74 5.75
C ARG A 239 -17.40 4.48 5.47
N ASN A 240 -16.78 4.42 4.30
CA ASN A 240 -15.95 3.28 3.95
C ASN A 240 -14.88 3.64 2.90
N ILE A 241 -13.82 2.84 2.87
CA ILE A 241 -12.84 2.81 1.80
C ILE A 241 -13.00 1.47 1.09
N THR A 242 -13.16 1.47 -0.20
CA THR A 242 -13.20 0.26 -1.02
C THR A 242 -11.97 0.22 -1.91
N ILE A 243 -11.28 -0.89 -1.90
CA ILE A 243 -10.13 -1.16 -2.76
C ILE A 243 -10.47 -2.37 -3.62
N GLU A 244 -10.39 -2.20 -4.93
CA GLU A 244 -10.45 -3.29 -5.89
C GLU A 244 -9.05 -3.54 -6.45
N ILE A 245 -8.59 -4.77 -6.33
CA ILE A 245 -7.28 -5.21 -6.78
C ILE A 245 -7.50 -6.21 -7.90
N HIS A 246 -6.88 -5.95 -9.05
CA HIS A 246 -6.89 -6.82 -10.20
C HIS A 246 -5.44 -7.24 -10.50
N ASP A 247 -5.17 -8.52 -10.41
CA ASP A 247 -3.90 -9.09 -10.83
C ASP A 247 -4.04 -9.57 -12.28
N GLN A 248 -3.20 -9.06 -13.16
CA GLN A 248 -3.16 -9.45 -14.57
C GLN A 248 -1.99 -10.40 -14.84
N GLU A 249 -1.62 -11.19 -13.85
CA GLU A 249 -0.51 -12.11 -13.94
C GLU A 249 -0.90 -13.37 -14.72
N ASP A 250 -0.16 -13.65 -15.78
CA ASP A 250 -0.16 -14.84 -16.64
C ASP A 250 -1.48 -15.24 -17.32
N MET A 251 -1.37 -15.38 -18.64
CA MET A 251 -2.45 -15.85 -19.52
C MET A 251 -2.92 -17.29 -19.24
N GLU A 252 -2.31 -18.01 -18.29
CA GLU A 252 -2.68 -19.38 -17.92
C GLU A 252 -3.54 -19.47 -16.64
N LEU A 253 -3.61 -18.42 -15.84
CA LEU A 253 -4.51 -18.37 -14.66
C LEU A 253 -5.56 -17.28 -14.89
N PRO A 254 -6.83 -17.55 -14.57
CA PRO A 254 -7.84 -16.51 -14.61
C PRO A 254 -7.43 -15.37 -13.68
N ALA A 255 -7.52 -14.13 -14.19
CA ALA A 255 -7.18 -12.94 -13.43
C ALA A 255 -7.87 -12.97 -12.05
N SER A 256 -7.08 -12.84 -10.99
CA SER A 256 -7.64 -12.77 -9.64
C SER A 256 -8.20 -11.37 -9.40
N LYS A 257 -9.38 -11.33 -8.79
CA LYS A 257 -10.00 -10.09 -8.32
C LYS A 257 -10.14 -10.16 -6.81
N MET A 258 -9.62 -9.14 -6.11
CA MET A 258 -9.86 -8.98 -4.68
C MET A 258 -10.54 -7.64 -4.44
N VAL A 259 -11.56 -7.63 -3.58
CA VAL A 259 -12.18 -6.42 -3.07
C VAL A 259 -11.97 -6.38 -1.57
N VAL A 260 -11.37 -5.30 -1.09
CA VAL A 260 -11.20 -5.03 0.35
C VAL A 260 -12.03 -3.81 0.70
N LYS A 261 -12.88 -3.93 1.72
CA LYS A 261 -13.70 -2.83 2.20
C LYS A 261 -13.43 -2.56 3.66
N PHE A 262 -12.99 -1.35 3.96
CA PHE A 262 -12.74 -0.84 5.31
C PHE A 262 -13.92 0.01 5.76
N TRP A 263 -14.47 -0.29 6.92
CA TRP A 263 -15.46 0.52 7.58
C TRP A 263 -14.78 1.25 8.74
N PHE A 264 -14.97 2.56 8.81
CA PHE A 264 -14.24 3.39 9.77
C PHE A 264 -15.11 4.47 10.40
N ASP A 265 -14.63 5.00 11.53
CA ASP A 265 -15.17 6.17 12.22
C ASP A 265 -14.06 7.17 12.47
N TYR A 266 -14.47 8.39 12.73
CA TYR A 266 -13.60 9.40 13.28
C TYR A 266 -13.64 9.35 14.81
N VAL A 267 -12.46 9.25 15.42
CA VAL A 267 -12.29 9.30 16.88
C VAL A 267 -11.57 10.58 17.23
N VAL A 268 -12.15 11.35 18.13
CA VAL A 268 -11.55 12.60 18.61
C VAL A 268 -10.61 12.28 19.77
N ASN A 269 -9.31 12.19 19.48
CA ASN A 269 -8.24 12.05 20.46
C ASN A 269 -7.37 13.32 20.40
N GLY A 270 -7.84 14.42 20.99
CA GLY A 270 -7.16 15.71 20.93
C GLY A 270 -7.93 16.75 20.11
N THR A 271 -7.24 17.54 19.28
CA THR A 271 -7.84 18.65 18.51
C THR A 271 -8.39 18.23 17.17
N GLU A 272 -7.91 17.11 16.60
CA GLU A 272 -8.32 16.67 15.26
C GLU A 272 -8.92 15.26 15.29
N PRO A 273 -9.99 15.02 14.52
CA PRO A 273 -10.57 13.70 14.37
C PRO A 273 -9.62 12.80 13.57
N THR A 274 -9.36 11.60 14.09
CA THR A 274 -8.51 10.59 13.45
C THR A 274 -9.39 9.44 12.95
N PRO A 275 -9.28 9.02 11.69
CA PRO A 275 -10.02 7.87 11.17
C PRO A 275 -9.54 6.58 11.83
N ARG A 276 -10.46 5.72 12.24
CA ARG A 276 -10.20 4.43 12.85
C ARG A 276 -11.06 3.35 12.23
N CYS A 277 -10.39 2.35 11.64
CA CYS A 277 -11.05 1.17 11.11
C CYS A 277 -11.67 0.35 12.25
N TYR A 278 -12.96 -0.01 12.11
CA TYR A 278 -13.67 -0.85 13.07
C TYR A 278 -14.12 -2.19 12.48
N PHE A 279 -14.09 -2.35 11.15
CA PHE A 279 -14.44 -3.58 10.47
C PHE A 279 -13.82 -3.62 9.08
N ILE A 280 -13.39 -4.82 8.65
CA ILE A 280 -12.86 -5.06 7.31
C ILE A 280 -13.60 -6.25 6.73
N SER A 281 -14.02 -6.16 5.49
CA SER A 281 -14.50 -7.30 4.71
C SER A 281 -13.70 -7.44 3.43
N THR A 282 -13.44 -8.69 3.04
CA THR A 282 -12.75 -9.00 1.80
C THR A 282 -13.53 -10.01 0.99
N THR A 283 -13.49 -9.87 -0.32
CA THR A 283 -13.93 -10.88 -1.27
C THR A 283 -12.77 -11.15 -2.22
N CYS A 284 -12.41 -12.40 -2.40
CA CYS A 284 -11.33 -12.80 -3.29
C CYS A 284 -11.83 -13.86 -4.25
N ASP A 285 -11.69 -13.58 -5.55
CA ASP A 285 -12.02 -14.50 -6.64
C ASP A 285 -10.71 -15.08 -7.20
N LEU A 286 -10.46 -16.35 -6.94
CA LEU A 286 -9.30 -17.13 -7.41
C LEU A 286 -9.79 -18.20 -8.38
N GLY A 287 -10.02 -17.83 -9.64
CA GLY A 287 -10.61 -18.73 -10.61
C GLY A 287 -12.00 -19.20 -10.19
N ASP A 288 -12.18 -20.52 -9.98
CA ASP A 288 -13.45 -21.10 -9.54
C ASP A 288 -13.69 -21.00 -8.01
N HIS A 289 -12.75 -20.39 -7.28
CA HIS A 289 -12.84 -20.28 -5.83
C HIS A 289 -13.19 -18.85 -5.42
N HIS A 290 -14.30 -18.71 -4.71
CA HIS A 290 -14.70 -17.46 -4.07
C HIS A 290 -14.42 -17.56 -2.58
N VAL A 291 -13.69 -16.61 -2.02
CA VAL A 291 -13.45 -16.54 -0.57
C VAL A 291 -13.97 -15.21 -0.05
N TYR A 292 -14.81 -15.28 0.97
CA TYR A 292 -15.25 -14.11 1.73
C TYR A 292 -14.62 -14.13 3.11
N SER A 293 -14.06 -13.02 3.58
CA SER A 293 -13.52 -12.92 4.93
C SER A 293 -13.93 -11.61 5.60
N GLU A 294 -13.99 -11.66 6.93
CA GLU A 294 -14.27 -10.52 7.80
C GLU A 294 -13.20 -10.45 8.89
N TYR A 295 -12.74 -9.25 9.17
CA TYR A 295 -11.73 -8.99 10.21
C TYR A 295 -12.26 -7.92 11.15
N LEU A 296 -12.18 -8.19 12.44
CA LEU A 296 -12.63 -7.29 13.50
C LEU A 296 -11.41 -6.80 14.29
N PRO A 297 -10.99 -5.55 14.10
CA PRO A 297 -10.04 -4.91 14.98
C PRO A 297 -10.66 -4.60 16.34
N ASP A 298 -9.87 -4.69 17.40
CA ASP A 298 -10.25 -4.20 18.72
C ASP A 298 -10.42 -2.66 18.70
N PRO A 299 -11.53 -2.13 19.20
CA PRO A 299 -11.79 -0.69 19.11
C PRO A 299 -10.83 0.17 19.94
N LYS A 300 -10.03 -0.40 20.84
CA LYS A 300 -9.08 0.31 21.71
C LYS A 300 -7.65 0.21 21.21
N THR A 301 -7.26 -0.98 20.76
CA THR A 301 -5.87 -1.29 20.41
C THR A 301 -5.62 -1.37 18.89
N SER A 302 -6.69 -1.43 18.10
CA SER A 302 -6.67 -1.68 16.64
C SER A 302 -6.01 -3.02 16.24
N ARG A 303 -5.83 -3.96 17.18
CA ARG A 303 -5.33 -5.30 16.91
C ARG A 303 -6.47 -6.21 16.48
N LEU A 304 -6.17 -7.20 15.66
CA LEU A 304 -7.14 -8.22 15.30
C LEU A 304 -7.59 -9.00 16.53
N ILE A 305 -8.92 -9.08 16.75
CA ILE A 305 -9.53 -9.91 17.81
C ILE A 305 -10.41 -11.02 17.26
N PHE A 306 -10.85 -10.90 16.00
CA PHE A 306 -11.68 -11.93 15.37
C PHE A 306 -11.49 -11.91 13.85
N CYS A 307 -11.48 -13.11 13.26
CA CYS A 307 -11.57 -13.31 11.83
C CYS A 307 -12.63 -14.39 11.52
N PHE A 308 -13.43 -14.13 10.51
CA PHE A 308 -14.33 -15.08 9.87
C PHE A 308 -13.91 -15.26 8.42
N SER A 309 -13.91 -16.50 7.94
CA SER A 309 -13.69 -16.80 6.53
C SER A 309 -14.69 -17.84 6.05
N GLN A 310 -15.19 -17.66 4.83
CA GLN A 310 -16.16 -18.54 4.20
C GLN A 310 -15.74 -18.81 2.76
N GLN A 311 -15.76 -20.10 2.40
CA GLN A 311 -15.49 -20.57 1.04
C GLN A 311 -16.68 -21.40 0.55
N PRO A 312 -17.49 -20.92 -0.41
CA PRO A 312 -18.53 -21.70 -1.05
C PRO A 312 -17.96 -22.93 -1.75
N GLN A 313 -18.70 -24.03 -1.73
CA GLN A 313 -18.35 -25.26 -2.40
C GLN A 313 -19.28 -25.52 -3.60
N ASN A 314 -18.86 -26.33 -4.56
CA ASN A 314 -19.62 -26.63 -5.76
C ASN A 314 -20.94 -27.37 -5.49
N ASP A 315 -21.09 -28.01 -4.33
CA ASP A 315 -22.33 -28.67 -3.91
C ASP A 315 -23.35 -27.73 -3.23
N GLY A 316 -23.05 -26.43 -3.17
CA GLY A 316 -23.88 -25.40 -2.53
C GLY A 316 -23.67 -25.30 -1.02
N SER A 317 -22.79 -26.12 -0.42
CA SER A 317 -22.36 -25.96 0.96
C SER A 317 -21.30 -24.84 1.06
N ALA A 318 -20.91 -24.48 2.28
CA ALA A 318 -19.82 -23.57 2.52
C ALA A 318 -18.91 -24.10 3.65
N LEU A 319 -17.63 -23.99 3.43
CA LEU A 319 -16.66 -24.17 4.50
C LEU A 319 -16.53 -22.83 5.24
N GLU A 320 -16.63 -22.90 6.56
CA GLU A 320 -16.54 -21.70 7.41
C GLU A 320 -15.51 -21.90 8.50
N TRP A 321 -14.76 -20.84 8.79
CA TRP A 321 -13.79 -20.78 9.87
C TRP A 321 -13.97 -19.50 10.67
N ARG A 322 -13.76 -19.59 11.99
CA ARG A 322 -13.80 -18.48 12.93
C ARG A 322 -12.60 -18.57 13.85
N TYR A 323 -11.81 -17.52 13.87
CA TYR A 323 -10.61 -17.41 14.70
C TYR A 323 -10.82 -16.28 15.71
N TYR A 324 -10.50 -16.59 16.95
CA TYR A 324 -10.62 -15.65 18.07
C TYR A 324 -9.24 -15.43 18.67
N PHE A 325 -8.88 -14.16 18.90
CA PHE A 325 -7.57 -13.76 19.40
C PHE A 325 -7.71 -13.02 20.73
N ASP A 326 -6.71 -13.14 21.61
CA ASP A 326 -6.62 -12.33 22.82
C ASP A 326 -5.91 -10.98 22.57
N ASP A 327 -5.85 -10.14 23.58
CA ASP A 327 -5.24 -8.81 23.52
C ASP A 327 -3.74 -8.83 23.13
N SER A 328 -3.10 -10.00 23.26
CA SER A 328 -1.70 -10.19 22.81
C SER A 328 -1.58 -10.66 21.37
N GLY A 329 -2.71 -10.87 20.67
CA GLY A 329 -2.75 -11.41 19.30
C GLY A 329 -2.61 -12.93 19.22
N ARG A 330 -2.68 -13.67 20.35
CA ARG A 330 -2.63 -15.13 20.35
C ARG A 330 -4.01 -15.70 20.05
N CYS A 331 -4.07 -16.69 19.17
CA CYS A 331 -5.30 -17.42 18.88
C CYS A 331 -5.75 -18.22 20.11
N VAL A 332 -6.96 -17.95 20.63
CA VAL A 332 -7.56 -18.62 21.77
C VAL A 332 -8.60 -19.66 21.40
N GLU A 333 -9.19 -19.54 20.21
CA GLU A 333 -10.14 -20.52 19.67
C GLU A 333 -10.17 -20.49 18.16
N VAL A 334 -10.26 -21.68 17.56
CA VAL A 334 -10.60 -21.89 16.14
C VAL A 334 -11.87 -22.72 16.09
N LYS A 335 -12.84 -22.30 15.28
CA LYS A 335 -14.05 -23.05 14.94
C LYS A 335 -14.17 -23.16 13.43
N GLY A 336 -14.42 -24.36 12.90
CA GLY A 336 -14.58 -24.57 11.48
C GLY A 336 -15.48 -25.76 11.18
N THR A 337 -16.02 -25.79 9.96
CA THR A 337 -16.81 -26.92 9.43
C THR A 337 -15.95 -28.13 9.16
N ASP A 338 -14.66 -27.95 8.88
CA ASP A 338 -13.67 -29.01 8.78
C ASP A 338 -12.50 -28.74 9.72
N SER A 339 -12.25 -29.66 10.66
CA SER A 339 -11.18 -29.52 11.65
C SER A 339 -9.79 -29.79 11.10
N LYS A 340 -9.66 -30.25 9.84
CA LYS A 340 -8.38 -30.70 9.26
C LYS A 340 -7.71 -29.72 8.30
N ALA A 341 -8.44 -28.73 7.78
CA ALA A 341 -7.91 -27.80 6.79
C ALA A 341 -8.60 -26.44 6.93
N GLY A 342 -8.24 -25.65 7.94
CA GLY A 342 -8.50 -24.22 7.82
C GLY A 342 -7.61 -23.69 6.70
N PRO A 343 -8.14 -22.87 5.75
CA PRO A 343 -7.24 -22.15 4.87
C PRO A 343 -6.32 -21.30 5.73
N GLY A 344 -5.05 -21.30 5.44
CA GLY A 344 -4.06 -20.45 6.08
C GLY A 344 -4.31 -18.94 5.87
N PHE A 345 -5.52 -18.57 5.46
CA PHE A 345 -5.97 -17.22 5.12
C PHE A 345 -6.37 -16.35 6.31
N ALA A 346 -6.49 -16.92 7.50
CA ALA A 346 -6.94 -16.20 8.67
C ALA A 346 -5.79 -15.88 9.62
N ASP A 347 -4.65 -15.54 9.09
CA ASP A 347 -3.51 -15.23 9.92
C ASP A 347 -3.57 -13.77 10.40
N ALA A 348 -3.18 -13.55 11.65
CA ALA A 348 -2.99 -12.22 12.19
C ALA A 348 -2.14 -11.30 11.27
N PRO A 349 -1.12 -11.81 10.54
CA PRO A 349 -0.39 -11.06 9.53
C PRO A 349 -1.26 -10.41 8.44
N MET A 350 -2.37 -11.06 8.03
CA MET A 350 -3.29 -10.47 7.05
C MET A 350 -4.02 -9.25 7.58
N ALA A 351 -4.53 -9.35 8.78
CA ALA A 351 -5.22 -8.23 9.39
C ALA A 351 -4.26 -7.06 9.66
N ASP A 352 -3.04 -7.36 10.10
CA ASP A 352 -2.00 -6.35 10.29
C ASP A 352 -1.66 -5.67 8.96
N PHE A 353 -1.60 -6.44 7.87
CA PHE A 353 -1.44 -5.90 6.52
C PHE A 353 -2.61 -4.98 6.14
N TYR A 354 -3.86 -5.42 6.27
CA TYR A 354 -5.02 -4.59 5.93
C TYR A 354 -5.11 -3.34 6.80
N LEU A 355 -4.79 -3.43 8.08
CA LEU A 355 -4.75 -2.27 8.96
C LEU A 355 -3.64 -1.28 8.60
N ALA A 356 -2.47 -1.77 8.20
CA ALA A 356 -1.39 -0.93 7.69
C ALA A 356 -1.79 -0.26 6.37
N LEU A 357 -2.46 -0.99 5.47
CA LEU A 357 -2.99 -0.45 4.23
C LEU A 357 -4.03 0.66 4.49
N PHE A 358 -4.97 0.44 5.43
CA PHE A 358 -5.92 1.47 5.83
C PHE A 358 -5.21 2.72 6.36
N GLN A 359 -4.22 2.57 7.24
CA GLN A 359 -3.46 3.71 7.78
C GLN A 359 -2.73 4.49 6.67
N THR A 360 -2.14 3.79 5.72
CA THR A 360 -1.49 4.42 4.55
C THR A 360 -2.46 5.29 3.76
N LEU A 361 -3.67 4.79 3.52
CA LEU A 361 -4.69 5.49 2.73
C LEU A 361 -5.29 6.71 3.44
N VAL A 362 -5.44 6.66 4.77
CA VAL A 362 -6.02 7.78 5.53
C VAL A 362 -4.99 8.82 5.96
N SER A 363 -3.69 8.54 5.79
CA SER A 363 -2.59 9.46 6.10
C SER A 363 -2.08 10.21 4.87
N SER A 364 -2.54 9.82 3.67
CA SER A 364 -2.16 10.44 2.38
C SER A 364 -3.09 11.56 1.99
#